data_02789beb1551217531be1ca9cb39f833
#
_entry.id   02789beb1551217531be1ca9cb39f833
#
_cell.length_a   1.000
_cell.length_b   1.000
_cell.length_c   1.000
_cell.angle_alpha   90.00
_cell.angle_beta   90.00
_cell.angle_gamma   90.00
#
_symmetry.space_group_name_H-M   'P 1'
#
loop_
_entity.id
_entity.type
_entity.pdbx_description
1 polymer ?
#
loop_
_entity_poly.entity_id
_entity_poly.type
_entity_poly.pdbx_seq_one_letter_code
_entity_poly.pdbx_strand_id
1 'polypeptide(L)'
;MEKNSFWNNAARQGAILGAVLAVSSVLENMMMLSGRLTLYALLTVETIAVIVLHYYLLHRYTRQRAALYTAEEGFTFGQGYGYLLAVSGFAGVIVGIVQYLYLHVIVGYGNYVDRMVETMTQMLAASGGMTAAMEPLMSQTLAQLQSAPEPSVLSTVWSGIFSSLLFGAFFGLIIAGVQTRSPRPFDNGQTEA
;
A
#
# COMPACT_ATOMS: atom_id res chain seq x y z
N MET A 1 -7.36 -29.09 -15.38
CA MET A 1 -6.87 -27.70 -15.44
C MET A 1 -5.95 -27.52 -14.25
N GLU A 2 -4.65 -27.31 -14.45
CA GLU A 2 -3.76 -26.98 -13.34
C GLU A 2 -4.34 -25.76 -12.65
N LYS A 3 -4.67 -25.90 -11.34
CA LYS A 3 -4.98 -24.75 -10.49
C LYS A 3 -3.79 -23.81 -10.65
N ASN A 4 -3.93 -22.74 -11.44
CA ASN A 4 -2.88 -21.76 -11.68
C ASN A 4 -2.07 -21.58 -10.42
N SER A 5 -0.78 -21.87 -10.49
CA SER A 5 0.09 -21.90 -9.32
C SER A 5 -0.24 -20.71 -8.42
N PHE A 6 -0.44 -20.95 -7.15
CA PHE A 6 -0.76 -19.92 -6.14
C PHE A 6 0.15 -18.70 -6.30
N TRP A 7 1.44 -18.94 -6.42
CA TRP A 7 2.46 -17.91 -6.53
C TRP A 7 2.38 -17.11 -7.82
N ASN A 8 2.10 -17.76 -8.95
CA ASN A 8 1.97 -17.06 -10.22
C ASN A 8 0.75 -16.13 -10.25
N ASN A 9 -0.37 -16.60 -9.68
CA ASN A 9 -1.57 -15.78 -9.57
C ASN A 9 -1.33 -14.60 -8.59
N ALA A 10 -0.75 -14.85 -7.41
CA ALA A 10 -0.42 -13.81 -6.44
C ALA A 10 0.57 -12.78 -7.01
N ALA A 11 1.60 -13.21 -7.72
CA ALA A 11 2.57 -12.32 -8.36
C ALA A 11 1.92 -11.44 -9.43
N ARG A 12 1.06 -12.01 -10.28
CA ARG A 12 0.34 -11.25 -11.32
C ARG A 12 -0.59 -10.19 -10.72
N GLN A 13 -1.39 -10.57 -9.73
CA GLN A 13 -2.31 -9.64 -9.07
C GLN A 13 -1.54 -8.61 -8.23
N GLY A 14 -0.47 -9.04 -7.57
CA GLY A 14 0.44 -8.15 -6.85
C GLY A 14 1.14 -7.15 -7.76
N ALA A 15 1.53 -7.56 -8.97
CA ALA A 15 2.10 -6.65 -9.96
C ALA A 15 1.12 -5.55 -10.38
N ILE A 16 -0.14 -5.90 -10.61
CA ILE A 16 -1.17 -4.91 -10.97
C ILE A 16 -1.44 -3.97 -9.81
N LEU A 17 -1.63 -4.51 -8.59
CA LEU A 17 -1.83 -3.71 -7.39
C LEU A 17 -0.63 -2.80 -7.14
N GLY A 18 0.59 -3.36 -7.22
CA GLY A 18 1.83 -2.61 -7.02
C GLY A 18 2.02 -1.48 -8.02
N ALA A 19 1.66 -1.69 -9.30
CA ALA A 19 1.70 -0.64 -10.31
C ALA A 19 0.73 0.52 -9.98
N VAL A 20 -0.50 0.20 -9.56
CA VAL A 20 -1.48 1.21 -9.14
C VAL A 20 -0.97 2.00 -7.94
N LEU A 21 -0.50 1.31 -6.90
CA LEU A 21 0.02 1.96 -5.69
C LEU A 21 1.31 2.76 -5.95
N ALA A 22 2.17 2.29 -6.85
CA ALA A 22 3.39 2.99 -7.22
C ALA A 22 3.09 4.31 -7.96
N VAL A 23 2.14 4.30 -8.90
CA VAL A 23 1.71 5.53 -9.58
C VAL A 23 1.12 6.52 -8.57
N SER A 24 0.28 6.05 -7.67
CA SER A 24 -0.27 6.86 -6.58
C SER A 24 0.82 7.46 -5.70
N SER A 25 1.77 6.65 -5.24
CA SER A 25 2.89 7.12 -4.40
C SER A 25 3.75 8.19 -5.09
N VAL A 26 3.98 8.07 -6.41
CA VAL A 26 4.68 9.12 -7.17
C VAL A 26 3.85 10.40 -7.23
N LEU A 27 2.54 10.31 -7.49
CA LEU A 27 1.64 11.47 -7.51
C LEU A 27 1.57 12.16 -6.14
N GLU A 28 1.44 11.39 -5.06
CA GLU A 28 1.48 11.90 -3.68
C GLU A 28 2.77 12.69 -3.41
N ASN A 29 3.93 12.12 -3.76
CA ASN A 29 5.21 12.80 -3.59
C ASN A 29 5.29 14.09 -4.43
N MET A 30 4.84 14.06 -5.69
CA MET A 30 4.81 15.26 -6.54
C MET A 30 3.91 16.36 -5.95
N MET A 31 2.73 16.01 -5.45
CA MET A 31 1.83 16.97 -4.82
C MET A 31 2.41 17.53 -3.53
N MET A 32 2.99 16.66 -2.68
CA MET A 32 3.61 17.04 -1.42
C MET A 32 4.81 17.98 -1.63
N LEU A 33 5.71 17.66 -2.57
CA LEU A 33 6.88 18.46 -2.88
C LEU A 33 6.58 19.76 -3.63
N SER A 34 5.33 19.98 -4.05
CA SER A 34 4.94 21.21 -4.74
C SER A 34 4.86 22.44 -3.83
N GLY A 35 4.72 22.24 -2.52
CA GLY A 35 4.52 23.32 -1.52
C GLY A 35 3.19 24.05 -1.63
N ARG A 36 2.26 23.65 -2.53
CA ARG A 36 0.99 24.35 -2.77
C ARG A 36 -0.09 23.82 -1.84
N LEU A 37 -0.60 24.66 -0.94
CA LEU A 37 -1.65 24.31 0.01
C LEU A 37 -2.91 23.72 -0.64
N THR A 38 -3.28 24.20 -1.84
CA THR A 38 -4.44 23.65 -2.58
C THR A 38 -4.27 22.18 -2.97
N LEU A 39 -3.04 21.73 -3.20
CA LEU A 39 -2.77 20.35 -3.54
C LEU A 39 -2.83 19.41 -2.32
N TYR A 40 -2.71 19.92 -1.10
CA TYR A 40 -2.90 19.11 0.10
C TYR A 40 -4.35 18.66 0.28
N ALA A 41 -5.33 19.48 -0.08
CA ALA A 41 -6.73 19.04 -0.11
C ALA A 41 -6.94 17.91 -1.12
N LEU A 42 -6.31 18.04 -2.31
CA LEU A 42 -6.36 17.02 -3.35
C LEU A 42 -5.64 15.73 -2.90
N LEU A 43 -4.51 15.85 -2.20
CA LEU A 43 -3.77 14.74 -1.61
C LEU A 43 -4.66 13.93 -0.65
N THR A 44 -5.43 14.60 0.20
CA THR A 44 -6.37 13.92 1.11
C THR A 44 -7.42 13.11 0.35
N VAL A 45 -8.00 13.68 -0.70
CA VAL A 45 -8.99 12.98 -1.54
C VAL A 45 -8.36 11.80 -2.26
N GLU A 46 -7.16 11.98 -2.79
CA GLU A 46 -6.39 10.93 -3.47
C GLU A 46 -6.06 9.78 -2.51
N THR A 47 -5.54 10.07 -1.31
CA THR A 47 -5.25 9.07 -0.29
C THR A 47 -6.49 8.22 0.05
N ILE A 48 -7.66 8.85 0.25
CA ILE A 48 -8.91 8.13 0.50
C ILE A 48 -9.27 7.24 -0.70
N ALA A 49 -9.18 7.78 -1.91
CA ALA A 49 -9.49 7.03 -3.12
C ALA A 49 -8.58 5.80 -3.29
N VAL A 50 -7.29 5.95 -2.99
CA VAL A 50 -6.31 4.85 -3.05
C VAL A 50 -6.58 3.79 -1.99
N ILE A 51 -6.92 4.17 -0.76
CA ILE A 51 -7.31 3.24 0.30
C ILE A 51 -8.52 2.41 -0.14
N VAL A 52 -9.56 3.06 -0.69
CA VAL A 52 -10.76 2.38 -1.19
C VAL A 52 -10.43 1.47 -2.37
N LEU A 53 -9.62 1.94 -3.32
CA LEU A 53 -9.20 1.15 -4.49
C LEU A 53 -8.34 -0.06 -4.07
N HIS A 54 -7.43 0.12 -3.11
CA HIS A 54 -6.60 -0.95 -2.56
C HIS A 54 -7.48 -2.05 -1.95
N TYR A 55 -8.41 -1.68 -1.06
CA TYR A 55 -9.37 -2.62 -0.48
C TYR A 55 -10.20 -3.33 -1.56
N TYR A 56 -10.73 -2.58 -2.53
CA TYR A 56 -11.53 -3.13 -3.62
C TYR A 56 -10.76 -4.15 -4.46
N LEU A 57 -9.52 -3.85 -4.84
CA LEU A 57 -8.69 -4.75 -5.63
C LEU A 57 -8.36 -6.02 -4.85
N LEU A 58 -7.96 -5.92 -3.59
CA LEU A 58 -7.70 -7.07 -2.72
C LEU A 58 -8.96 -7.94 -2.57
N HIS A 59 -10.13 -7.33 -2.32
CA HIS A 59 -11.40 -8.04 -2.23
C HIS A 59 -11.74 -8.77 -3.54
N ARG A 60 -11.61 -8.09 -4.67
CA ARG A 60 -11.86 -8.66 -6.00
C ARG A 60 -10.94 -9.85 -6.28
N TYR A 61 -9.64 -9.73 -5.99
CA TYR A 61 -8.67 -10.79 -6.24
C TYR A 61 -8.91 -12.01 -5.35
N THR A 62 -9.22 -11.79 -4.08
CA THR A 62 -9.56 -12.89 -3.16
C THR A 62 -10.85 -13.60 -3.58
N ARG A 63 -11.86 -12.86 -4.01
CA ARG A 63 -13.11 -13.44 -4.54
C ARG A 63 -12.84 -14.28 -5.79
N GLN A 64 -12.01 -13.79 -6.72
CA GLN A 64 -11.60 -14.57 -7.90
C GLN A 64 -10.85 -15.84 -7.51
N ARG A 65 -9.98 -15.76 -6.51
CA ARG A 65 -9.25 -16.91 -5.97
C ARG A 65 -10.19 -17.91 -5.30
N ALA A 66 -11.10 -17.43 -4.46
CA ALA A 66 -12.10 -18.26 -3.79
C ALA A 66 -13.02 -19.00 -4.77
N ALA A 67 -13.32 -18.40 -5.93
CA ALA A 67 -14.15 -19.03 -6.97
C ALA A 67 -13.49 -20.25 -7.63
N LEU A 68 -12.18 -20.47 -7.45
CA LEU A 68 -11.48 -21.66 -7.95
C LEU A 68 -11.66 -22.90 -7.07
N TYR A 69 -12.24 -22.74 -5.88
CA TYR A 69 -12.48 -23.82 -4.94
C TYR A 69 -13.93 -24.29 -5.05
N THR A 70 -14.11 -25.62 -5.11
CA THR A 70 -15.44 -26.24 -5.15
C THR A 70 -16.17 -26.08 -3.82
N ALA A 71 -17.47 -26.33 -3.80
CA ALA A 71 -18.26 -26.33 -2.57
C ALA A 71 -17.78 -27.42 -1.58
N GLU A 72 -17.31 -28.54 -2.10
CA GLU A 72 -16.76 -29.65 -1.32
C GLU A 72 -15.41 -29.31 -0.65
N GLU A 73 -14.56 -28.55 -1.36
CA GLU A 73 -13.24 -28.14 -0.84
C GLU A 73 -13.38 -27.01 0.19
N GLY A 74 -14.38 -26.13 0.01
CA GLY A 74 -14.49 -24.89 0.75
C GLY A 74 -13.34 -23.90 0.48
N PHE A 75 -13.36 -22.76 1.13
CA PHE A 75 -12.28 -21.77 1.07
C PHE A 75 -12.02 -21.26 2.48
N THR A 76 -10.89 -21.66 3.05
CA THR A 76 -10.59 -21.35 4.45
C THR A 76 -10.07 -19.92 4.62
N PHE A 77 -10.22 -19.39 5.84
CA PHE A 77 -9.65 -18.10 6.23
C PHE A 77 -8.13 -18.04 5.94
N GLY A 78 -7.38 -19.07 6.34
CA GLY A 78 -5.92 -19.12 6.12
C GLY A 78 -5.53 -19.08 4.65
N GLN A 79 -6.31 -19.72 3.75
CA GLN A 79 -6.08 -19.66 2.31
C GLN A 79 -6.29 -18.25 1.76
N GLY A 80 -7.35 -17.57 2.18
CA GLY A 80 -7.64 -16.18 1.79
C GLY A 80 -6.63 -15.19 2.34
N TYR A 81 -6.34 -15.30 3.62
CA TYR A 81 -5.40 -14.42 4.30
C TYR A 81 -3.96 -14.57 3.76
N GLY A 82 -3.47 -15.79 3.62
CA GLY A 82 -2.15 -16.06 3.04
C GLY A 82 -2.03 -15.57 1.59
N TYR A 83 -3.12 -15.70 0.80
CA TYR A 83 -3.15 -15.17 -0.55
C TYR A 83 -3.04 -13.63 -0.58
N LEU A 84 -3.77 -12.94 0.28
CA LEU A 84 -3.72 -11.48 0.39
C LEU A 84 -2.35 -10.97 0.81
N LEU A 85 -1.71 -11.64 1.78
CA LEU A 85 -0.33 -11.30 2.17
C LEU A 85 0.65 -11.51 1.02
N ALA A 86 0.52 -12.59 0.25
CA ALA A 86 1.37 -12.83 -0.91
C ALA A 86 1.19 -11.75 -1.99
N VAL A 87 -0.07 -11.39 -2.33
CA VAL A 87 -0.38 -10.30 -3.28
C VAL A 87 0.22 -8.98 -2.80
N SER A 88 0.03 -8.63 -1.52
CA SER A 88 0.55 -7.40 -0.93
C SER A 88 2.08 -7.38 -0.88
N GLY A 89 2.73 -8.51 -0.60
CA GLY A 89 4.18 -8.62 -0.63
C GLY A 89 4.75 -8.32 -2.03
N PHE A 90 4.19 -8.92 -3.08
CA PHE A 90 4.59 -8.62 -4.46
C PHE A 90 4.31 -7.17 -4.86
N ALA A 91 3.17 -6.61 -4.43
CA ALA A 91 2.86 -5.21 -4.67
C ALA A 91 3.89 -4.29 -4.00
N GLY A 92 4.28 -4.58 -2.77
CA GLY A 92 5.26 -3.81 -2.01
C GLY A 92 6.65 -3.78 -2.64
N VAL A 93 7.08 -4.87 -3.28
CA VAL A 93 8.34 -4.89 -4.04
C VAL A 93 8.31 -3.86 -5.17
N ILE A 94 7.22 -3.81 -5.93
CA ILE A 94 7.08 -2.87 -7.05
C ILE A 94 7.02 -1.43 -6.55
N VAL A 95 6.22 -1.17 -5.51
CA VAL A 95 6.12 0.16 -4.87
C VAL A 95 7.50 0.61 -4.41
N GLY A 96 8.24 -0.23 -3.68
CA GLY A 96 9.56 0.11 -3.16
C GLY A 96 10.60 0.39 -4.27
N ILE A 97 10.59 -0.40 -5.35
CA ILE A 97 11.48 -0.17 -6.51
C ILE A 97 11.15 1.16 -7.19
N VAL A 98 9.87 1.41 -7.48
CA VAL A 98 9.44 2.65 -8.15
C VAL A 98 9.73 3.87 -7.27
N GLN A 99 9.49 3.77 -5.97
CA GLN A 99 9.78 4.83 -5.02
C GLN A 99 11.28 5.12 -4.94
N TYR A 100 12.12 4.09 -4.90
CA TYR A 100 13.56 4.27 -4.96
C TYR A 100 13.98 5.01 -6.24
N LEU A 101 13.54 4.54 -7.41
CA LEU A 101 13.86 5.17 -8.69
C LEU A 101 13.38 6.62 -8.74
N TYR A 102 12.19 6.90 -8.24
CA TYR A 102 11.66 8.26 -8.21
C TYR A 102 12.49 9.18 -7.32
N LEU A 103 12.77 8.77 -6.08
CA LEU A 103 13.46 9.61 -5.10
C LEU A 103 14.95 9.79 -5.42
N HIS A 104 15.63 8.74 -5.91
CA HIS A 104 17.09 8.78 -6.08
C HIS A 104 17.52 9.10 -7.52
N VAL A 105 16.76 8.62 -8.53
CA VAL A 105 17.16 8.81 -9.95
C VAL A 105 16.46 10.01 -10.58
N ILE A 106 15.13 10.17 -10.32
CA ILE A 106 14.35 11.22 -11.00
C ILE A 106 14.47 12.55 -10.25
N VAL A 107 14.24 12.57 -8.94
CA VAL A 107 14.27 13.79 -8.13
C VAL A 107 15.70 14.08 -7.62
N GLY A 108 16.43 13.06 -7.25
CA GLY A 108 17.68 13.14 -6.47
C GLY A 108 17.39 13.30 -4.99
N TYR A 109 17.98 12.43 -4.14
CA TYR A 109 17.66 12.38 -2.72
C TYR A 109 17.92 13.72 -1.99
N GLY A 110 19.04 14.39 -2.28
CA GLY A 110 19.34 15.72 -1.72
C GLY A 110 18.26 16.74 -2.06
N ASN A 111 17.88 16.84 -3.34
CA ASN A 111 16.78 17.72 -3.77
C ASN A 111 15.44 17.37 -3.13
N TYR A 112 15.18 16.08 -2.90
CA TYR A 112 13.97 15.64 -2.19
C TYR A 112 13.96 16.16 -0.75
N VAL A 113 15.06 16.02 -0.02
CA VAL A 113 15.19 16.49 1.36
C VAL A 113 15.03 18.02 1.43
N ASP A 114 15.73 18.75 0.55
CA ASP A 114 15.67 20.22 0.51
C ASP A 114 14.24 20.71 0.25
N ARG A 115 13.54 20.15 -0.73
CA ARG A 115 12.14 20.48 -1.01
C ARG A 115 11.20 20.11 0.13
N MET A 116 11.43 18.98 0.80
CA MET A 116 10.63 18.58 1.96
C MET A 116 10.77 19.61 3.09
N VAL A 117 12.01 20.02 3.41
CA VAL A 117 12.30 21.05 4.42
C VAL A 117 11.64 22.38 4.06
N GLU A 118 11.78 22.82 2.79
CA GLU A 118 11.14 24.04 2.31
C GLU A 118 9.62 23.98 2.45
N THR A 119 9.00 22.88 1.99
CA THR A 119 7.56 22.67 2.08
C THR A 119 7.06 22.70 3.53
N MET A 120 7.75 22.00 4.44
CA MET A 120 7.41 22.03 5.88
C MET A 120 7.49 23.45 6.46
N THR A 121 8.53 24.19 6.09
CA THR A 121 8.71 25.58 6.53
C THR A 121 7.60 26.51 6.01
N GLN A 122 7.22 26.36 4.73
CA GLN A 122 6.13 27.12 4.12
C GLN A 122 4.78 26.81 4.78
N MET A 123 4.50 25.53 5.08
CA MET A 123 3.26 25.13 5.76
C MET A 123 3.17 25.74 7.16
N LEU A 124 4.26 25.77 7.88
CA LEU A 124 4.34 26.39 9.20
C LEU A 124 4.09 27.89 9.14
N ALA A 125 4.72 28.59 8.20
CA ALA A 125 4.50 30.01 7.99
C ALA A 125 3.01 30.30 7.64
N ALA A 126 2.39 29.47 6.80
CA ALA A 126 1.00 29.61 6.40
C ALA A 126 0.00 29.31 7.53
N SER A 127 0.36 28.46 8.49
CA SER A 127 -0.49 28.12 9.65
C SER A 127 -0.48 29.16 10.78
N GLY A 128 0.16 30.31 10.59
CA GLY A 128 0.25 31.38 11.59
C GLY A 128 1.51 31.31 12.46
N GLY A 129 2.49 30.49 12.06
CA GLY A 129 3.74 30.30 12.77
C GLY A 129 3.69 29.21 13.84
N MET A 130 4.87 28.91 14.38
CA MET A 130 5.01 27.95 15.49
C MET A 130 4.67 28.58 16.83
N THR A 131 3.99 27.83 17.69
CA THR A 131 3.99 28.17 19.10
C THR A 131 5.38 27.92 19.69
N ALA A 132 5.78 28.68 20.71
CA ALA A 132 7.08 28.52 21.39
C ALA A 132 7.33 27.05 21.87
N ALA A 133 6.26 26.29 22.12
CA ALA A 133 6.35 24.89 22.53
C ALA A 133 6.67 23.94 21.35
N MET A 134 6.32 24.29 20.10
CA MET A 134 6.55 23.45 18.91
C MET A 134 7.88 23.70 18.22
N GLU A 135 8.47 24.88 18.45
CA GLU A 135 9.71 25.31 17.80
C GLU A 135 10.89 24.32 18.02
N PRO A 136 11.17 23.84 19.24
CA PRO A 136 12.28 22.90 19.47
C PRO A 136 12.03 21.53 18.83
N LEU A 137 10.77 21.04 18.81
CA LEU A 137 10.43 19.75 18.17
C LEU A 137 10.61 19.83 16.66
N MET A 138 10.20 20.93 16.05
CA MET A 138 10.33 21.14 14.62
C MET A 138 11.77 21.31 14.18
N SER A 139 12.56 22.12 14.90
CA SER A 139 13.98 22.29 14.62
C SER A 139 14.74 20.98 14.73
N GLN A 140 14.41 20.15 15.72
CA GLN A 140 14.97 18.81 15.85
C GLN A 140 14.57 17.90 14.67
N THR A 141 13.29 17.92 14.25
CA THR A 141 12.80 17.13 13.12
C THR A 141 13.49 17.54 11.82
N LEU A 142 13.62 18.85 11.56
CA LEU A 142 14.32 19.35 10.39
C LEU A 142 15.81 18.97 10.39
N ALA A 143 16.48 19.10 11.55
CA ALA A 143 17.87 18.70 11.69
C ALA A 143 18.06 17.18 11.47
N GLN A 144 17.16 16.36 12.00
CA GLN A 144 17.16 14.91 11.74
C GLN A 144 16.96 14.58 10.26
N LEU A 145 16.04 15.26 9.58
CA LEU A 145 15.77 15.05 8.17
C LEU A 145 17.00 15.40 7.31
N GLN A 146 17.67 16.52 7.61
CA GLN A 146 18.87 16.97 6.88
C GLN A 146 20.10 16.10 7.16
N SER A 147 20.21 15.54 8.37
CA SER A 147 21.33 14.67 8.76
C SER A 147 21.08 13.18 8.49
N ALA A 148 19.87 12.80 8.07
CA ALA A 148 19.55 11.41 7.81
C ALA A 148 20.38 10.87 6.62
N PRO A 149 21.00 9.69 6.78
CA PRO A 149 21.72 9.07 5.68
C PRO A 149 20.76 8.71 4.54
N GLU A 150 21.24 8.79 3.32
CA GLU A 150 20.49 8.39 2.14
C GLU A 150 20.07 6.92 2.25
N PRO A 151 18.77 6.59 2.13
CA PRO A 151 18.29 5.22 2.22
C PRO A 151 18.82 4.37 1.07
N SER A 152 19.31 3.18 1.39
CA SER A 152 19.74 2.22 0.36
C SER A 152 18.54 1.67 -0.44
N VAL A 153 18.81 1.11 -1.63
CA VAL A 153 17.81 0.37 -2.44
C VAL A 153 17.07 -0.65 -1.58
N LEU A 154 17.84 -1.46 -0.84
CA LEU A 154 17.29 -2.55 -0.03
C LEU A 154 16.37 -2.01 1.07
N SER A 155 16.77 -0.94 1.75
CA SER A 155 15.98 -0.29 2.80
C SER A 155 14.65 0.25 2.23
N THR A 156 14.69 0.92 1.07
CA THR A 156 13.49 1.49 0.45
C THR A 156 12.53 0.40 -0.04
N VAL A 157 13.08 -0.64 -0.69
CA VAL A 157 12.26 -1.79 -1.14
C VAL A 157 11.65 -2.53 0.06
N TRP A 158 12.42 -2.73 1.13
CA TRP A 158 11.92 -3.36 2.34
C TRP A 158 10.81 -2.55 3.00
N SER A 159 10.95 -1.22 3.04
CA SER A 159 9.91 -0.31 3.53
C SER A 159 8.61 -0.43 2.71
N GLY A 160 8.73 -0.49 1.37
CA GLY A 160 7.59 -0.71 0.49
C GLY A 160 6.87 -2.04 0.75
N ILE A 161 7.65 -3.13 0.92
CA ILE A 161 7.11 -4.46 1.27
C ILE A 161 6.39 -4.40 2.61
N PHE A 162 7.04 -3.85 3.64
CA PHE A 162 6.49 -3.79 4.99
C PHE A 162 5.19 -2.98 5.04
N SER A 163 5.16 -1.80 4.42
CA SER A 163 3.94 -0.98 4.33
C SER A 163 2.80 -1.71 3.61
N SER A 164 3.08 -2.32 2.46
CA SER A 164 2.07 -3.07 1.71
C SER A 164 1.56 -4.29 2.48
N LEU A 165 2.44 -4.99 3.21
CA LEU A 165 2.05 -6.10 4.07
C LEU A 165 1.18 -5.65 5.25
N LEU A 166 1.44 -4.50 5.86
CA LEU A 166 0.61 -3.94 6.93
C LEU A 166 -0.82 -3.69 6.46
N PHE A 167 -0.99 -3.01 5.32
CA PHE A 167 -2.32 -2.79 4.73
C PHE A 167 -2.97 -4.10 4.29
N GLY A 168 -2.19 -5.01 3.67
CA GLY A 168 -2.66 -6.33 3.28
C GLY A 168 -3.09 -7.18 4.46
N ALA A 169 -2.39 -7.12 5.58
CA ALA A 169 -2.75 -7.80 6.82
C ALA A 169 -4.06 -7.23 7.40
N PHE A 170 -4.15 -5.91 7.50
CA PHE A 170 -5.34 -5.24 8.04
C PHE A 170 -6.59 -5.53 7.20
N PHE A 171 -6.55 -5.27 5.90
CA PHE A 171 -7.66 -5.57 5.00
C PHE A 171 -7.90 -7.07 4.87
N GLY A 172 -6.83 -7.85 4.94
CA GLY A 172 -6.87 -9.31 4.84
C GLY A 172 -7.71 -9.96 5.92
N LEU A 173 -7.68 -9.45 7.15
CA LEU A 173 -8.52 -9.95 8.25
C LEU A 173 -10.01 -9.85 7.89
N ILE A 174 -10.41 -8.69 7.35
CA ILE A 174 -11.81 -8.44 6.98
C ILE A 174 -12.20 -9.27 5.75
N ILE A 175 -11.39 -9.20 4.70
CA ILE A 175 -11.70 -9.81 3.41
C ILE A 175 -11.69 -11.34 3.49
N ALA A 176 -10.67 -11.92 4.14
CA ALA A 176 -10.59 -13.38 4.32
C ALA A 176 -11.75 -13.90 5.16
N GLY A 177 -12.14 -13.16 6.21
CA GLY A 177 -13.31 -13.51 7.03
C GLY A 177 -14.60 -13.56 6.22
N VAL A 178 -14.86 -12.54 5.39
CA VAL A 178 -16.05 -12.47 4.54
C VAL A 178 -16.07 -13.53 3.44
N GLN A 179 -14.89 -13.91 2.90
CA GLN A 179 -14.78 -14.88 1.81
C GLN A 179 -14.68 -16.34 2.27
N THR A 180 -14.56 -16.59 3.58
CA THR A 180 -14.48 -17.95 4.15
C THR A 180 -15.76 -18.72 3.88
N ARG A 181 -15.61 -19.94 3.39
CA ARG A 181 -16.70 -20.90 3.14
C ARG A 181 -16.31 -22.26 3.69
N SER A 182 -17.17 -22.81 4.58
CA SER A 182 -16.96 -24.16 5.11
C SER A 182 -17.14 -25.22 4.00
N PRO A 183 -16.34 -26.29 4.00
CA PRO A 183 -16.54 -27.44 3.13
C PRO A 183 -17.94 -28.04 3.33
N ARG A 184 -18.60 -28.42 2.24
CA ARG A 184 -19.88 -29.15 2.28
C ARG A 184 -19.70 -30.51 1.62
N PRO A 185 -19.12 -31.50 2.32
CA PRO A 185 -18.75 -32.79 1.71
C PRO A 185 -19.92 -33.66 1.31
N PHE A 186 -21.17 -33.34 1.74
CA PHE A 186 -22.36 -34.16 1.51
C PHE A 186 -23.55 -33.31 1.03
N ASP A 187 -23.36 -32.48 0.03
CA ASP A 187 -24.50 -31.88 -0.69
C ASP A 187 -25.04 -32.94 -1.66
N ASN A 188 -25.48 -34.09 -1.09
CA ASN A 188 -26.29 -35.05 -1.81
C ASN A 188 -27.59 -34.30 -2.07
N GLY A 189 -27.82 -33.88 -3.34
CA GLY A 189 -29.01 -33.19 -3.80
C GLY A 189 -30.33 -33.91 -3.48
N GLN A 190 -30.59 -34.15 -2.21
CA GLN A 190 -31.90 -34.47 -1.70
C GLN A 190 -32.69 -33.18 -1.65
N THR A 191 -33.09 -32.74 -2.82
CA THR A 191 -34.26 -31.90 -2.97
C THR A 191 -35.42 -32.74 -2.42
N GLU A 192 -35.91 -32.32 -1.27
CA GLU A 192 -37.15 -32.80 -0.73
C GLU A 192 -38.24 -32.62 -1.79
N ALA A 193 -38.86 -33.75 -2.18
CA ALA A 193 -40.06 -33.78 -2.97
C ALA A 193 -41.26 -33.35 -2.14
#